data_785865df7ff15839e7002f54f2801c0b
#
_entry.id   785865df7ff15839e7002f54f2801c0b
#
_cell.length_a   1.000
_cell.length_b   1.000
_cell.length_c   1.000
_cell.angle_alpha   90.00
_cell.angle_beta   90.00
_cell.angle_gamma   90.00
#
_symmetry.space_group_name_H-M   'P 1'
#
loop_
_entity.id
_entity.type
_entity.pdbx_description
1 polymer ?
#
loop_
_entity_poly.entity_id
_entity_poly.type
_entity_poly.pdbx_seq_one_letter_code
_entity_poly.pdbx_strand_id
1 'polypeptide(L)'
;MKYLKSYKIFETYNRFGSKTITESEFDKIRKENCKNWTKAKTELFRGMPDLGDYVFVDPKLGDFRSSIEDTNIHLELMSNLPSWKDYPRYDRCVIGGSPGAVGSYGDTIYEVIPFDDVKIGVCPYPTIWESFGNDLIGDWGGDIYLVEYFLSSIGLDSAWIQIGGETLENKLKSIQEFDLEKEEVDNFIIECALFLKKKKEEITGEDCFNFINEDLFNPVMRGFKLLNYDENFKIENRRQFWTEGPVLLIKGKLS
;
A
#
# COMPACT_ATOMS: atom_id res chain seq x y z
N MET A 1 13.29 -2.18 15.76
CA MET A 1 14.52 -1.36 15.90
C MET A 1 15.76 -2.11 16.43
N LYS A 2 15.74 -3.43 16.58
CA LYS A 2 16.88 -4.25 17.03
C LYS A 2 17.87 -4.58 15.90
N TYR A 3 17.42 -4.53 14.64
CA TYR A 3 18.19 -5.04 13.49
C TYR A 3 19.19 -4.04 12.89
N LEU A 4 18.98 -2.74 13.08
CA LEU A 4 19.88 -1.70 12.53
C LEU A 4 21.13 -1.40 13.36
N LYS A 5 21.25 -1.95 14.57
CA LYS A 5 22.39 -1.64 15.46
C LYS A 5 23.72 -2.30 15.07
N SER A 6 23.73 -3.29 14.20
CA SER A 6 24.94 -4.01 13.80
C SER A 6 25.52 -3.60 12.43
N TYR A 7 24.77 -2.86 11.63
CA TYR A 7 25.24 -2.40 10.32
C TYR A 7 25.48 -0.90 10.34
N LYS A 8 26.69 -0.48 10.71
CA LYS A 8 27.20 0.86 10.40
C LYS A 8 27.53 0.92 8.90
N ILE A 9 26.51 1.07 8.09
CA ILE A 9 26.68 1.30 6.66
C ILE A 9 26.41 2.79 6.44
N PHE A 10 27.44 3.60 6.53
CA PHE A 10 27.44 5.00 6.10
C PHE A 10 27.57 5.06 4.58
N GLU A 11 26.56 4.62 3.86
CA GLU A 11 26.50 4.75 2.42
C GLU A 11 25.11 5.24 2.00
N THR A 12 25.08 6.03 0.96
CA THR A 12 23.91 6.73 0.45
C THR A 12 22.89 5.72 -0.08
N TYR A 13 21.76 5.58 0.61
CA TYR A 13 20.60 4.92 0.05
C TYR A 13 20.03 5.77 -1.09
N ASN A 14 19.53 5.13 -2.11
CA ASN A 14 18.81 5.84 -3.16
C ASN A 14 17.38 6.19 -2.69
N ARG A 15 16.65 6.91 -3.54
CA ARG A 15 15.25 7.33 -3.26
C ARG A 15 14.29 6.17 -2.89
N PHE A 16 14.65 4.93 -3.18
CA PHE A 16 13.84 3.76 -2.85
C PHE A 16 14.25 3.09 -1.53
N GLY A 17 15.19 3.68 -0.77
CA GLY A 17 15.78 3.05 0.40
C GLY A 17 16.60 1.82 0.04
N SER A 18 17.10 1.72 -1.20
CA SER A 18 17.83 0.57 -1.69
C SER A 18 19.33 0.84 -1.81
N LYS A 19 20.11 -0.21 -1.62
CA LYS A 19 21.56 -0.24 -1.74
C LYS A 19 21.99 -1.53 -2.42
N THR A 20 22.82 -1.42 -3.46
CA THR A 20 23.52 -2.57 -4.03
C THR A 20 24.54 -3.11 -3.04
N ILE A 21 24.57 -4.41 -2.84
CA ILE A 21 25.48 -5.10 -1.92
C ILE A 21 26.23 -6.22 -2.64
N THR A 22 27.32 -6.67 -2.03
CA THR A 22 28.06 -7.81 -2.56
C THR A 22 27.35 -9.14 -2.25
N GLU A 23 27.65 -10.20 -3.00
CA GLU A 23 27.12 -11.54 -2.74
C GLU A 23 27.43 -12.02 -1.31
N SER A 24 28.63 -11.72 -0.82
CA SER A 24 29.03 -12.09 0.54
C SER A 24 28.19 -11.37 1.62
N GLU A 25 27.88 -10.08 1.42
CA GLU A 25 27.00 -9.33 2.30
C GLU A 25 25.58 -9.86 2.24
N PHE A 26 25.08 -10.12 1.02
CA PHE A 26 23.77 -10.72 0.80
C PHE A 26 23.63 -12.04 1.55
N ASP A 27 24.57 -12.96 1.39
CA ASP A 27 24.56 -14.27 2.05
C ASP A 27 24.60 -14.16 3.58
N LYS A 28 25.36 -13.20 4.09
CA LYS A 28 25.43 -12.93 5.53
C LYS A 28 24.08 -12.44 6.04
N ILE A 29 23.51 -11.39 5.42
CA ILE A 29 22.23 -10.82 5.83
C ILE A 29 21.12 -11.88 5.73
N ARG A 30 21.08 -12.63 4.63
CA ARG A 30 20.10 -13.68 4.39
C ARG A 30 20.13 -14.75 5.49
N LYS A 31 21.31 -15.25 5.83
CA LYS A 31 21.48 -16.28 6.88
C LYS A 31 21.05 -15.78 8.26
N GLU A 32 21.26 -14.50 8.54
CA GLU A 32 20.95 -13.90 9.84
C GLU A 32 19.45 -13.53 9.97
N ASN A 33 18.82 -13.04 8.89
CA ASN A 33 17.52 -12.37 8.97
C ASN A 33 16.42 -12.96 8.07
N CYS A 34 16.72 -13.91 7.18
CA CYS A 34 15.75 -14.46 6.23
C CYS A 34 15.72 -16.00 6.28
N LYS A 35 15.61 -16.57 7.47
CA LYS A 35 15.62 -18.03 7.70
C LYS A 35 14.37 -18.70 7.14
N ASN A 36 13.27 -17.95 7.05
CA ASN A 36 12.00 -18.44 6.56
C ASN A 36 11.94 -18.52 5.03
N TRP A 37 12.84 -17.82 4.31
CA TRP A 37 12.84 -17.81 2.84
C TRP A 37 12.83 -19.20 2.20
N THR A 38 13.69 -20.11 2.68
CA THR A 38 13.78 -21.48 2.15
C THR A 38 12.59 -22.38 2.52
N LYS A 39 11.77 -21.95 3.47
CA LYS A 39 10.58 -22.65 3.97
C LYS A 39 9.29 -22.07 3.44
N ALA A 40 9.30 -20.78 3.04
CA ALA A 40 8.14 -20.11 2.47
C ALA A 40 7.63 -20.85 1.23
N LYS A 41 6.31 -20.97 1.14
CA LYS A 41 5.65 -21.74 0.06
C LYS A 41 5.31 -20.88 -1.15
N THR A 42 5.67 -19.59 -1.10
CA THR A 42 5.38 -18.63 -2.17
C THR A 42 6.59 -17.77 -2.42
N GLU A 43 7.04 -17.80 -3.67
CA GLU A 43 8.06 -16.88 -4.16
C GLU A 43 7.41 -15.53 -4.45
N LEU A 44 8.09 -14.47 -4.05
CA LEU A 44 7.67 -13.08 -4.19
C LEU A 44 8.55 -12.38 -5.21
N PHE A 45 7.99 -11.59 -6.10
CA PHE A 45 8.72 -10.93 -7.17
C PHE A 45 8.39 -9.44 -7.27
N ARG A 46 9.34 -8.66 -7.81
CA ARG A 46 9.16 -7.25 -8.11
C ARG A 46 9.90 -6.87 -9.38
N GLY A 47 9.22 -6.15 -10.28
CA GLY A 47 9.84 -5.45 -11.39
C GLY A 47 10.39 -4.09 -10.94
N MET A 48 11.60 -3.74 -11.37
CA MET A 48 12.20 -2.43 -11.08
C MET A 48 13.40 -2.17 -12.03
N PRO A 49 13.95 -0.94 -12.09
CA PRO A 49 15.19 -0.67 -12.79
C PRO A 49 16.31 -1.59 -12.31
N ASP A 50 17.30 -1.86 -13.19
CA ASP A 50 18.46 -2.66 -12.81
C ASP A 50 19.29 -1.94 -11.71
N LEU A 51 19.36 -2.56 -10.55
CA LEU A 51 20.11 -2.08 -9.39
C LEU A 51 21.30 -2.99 -9.05
N GLY A 52 21.62 -3.94 -9.93
CA GLY A 52 22.65 -4.96 -9.70
C GLY A 52 22.08 -6.30 -9.26
N ASP A 53 22.94 -7.29 -9.04
CA ASP A 53 22.50 -8.67 -8.80
C ASP A 53 21.94 -8.88 -7.40
N TYR A 54 22.47 -8.16 -6.42
CA TYR A 54 22.08 -8.26 -5.00
C TYR A 54 21.79 -6.88 -4.44
N VAL A 55 20.61 -6.69 -3.87
CA VAL A 55 20.18 -5.41 -3.33
C VAL A 55 19.57 -5.59 -1.95
N PHE A 56 19.93 -4.73 -1.02
CA PHE A 56 19.24 -4.55 0.24
C PHE A 56 18.29 -3.36 0.12
N VAL A 57 17.06 -3.52 0.60
CA VAL A 57 16.05 -2.44 0.63
C VAL A 57 15.48 -2.33 2.03
N ASP A 58 15.53 -1.11 2.58
CA ASP A 58 14.72 -0.73 3.73
C ASP A 58 13.84 0.45 3.31
N PRO A 59 12.54 0.21 3.07
CA PRO A 59 11.64 1.26 2.59
C PRO A 59 11.56 2.48 3.51
N LYS A 60 11.87 2.32 4.79
CA LYS A 60 11.87 3.40 5.79
C LYS A 60 13.01 4.40 5.60
N LEU A 61 14.04 4.02 4.85
CA LEU A 61 15.20 4.86 4.52
C LEU A 61 15.05 5.56 3.17
N GLY A 62 13.99 5.25 2.42
CA GLY A 62 13.67 5.87 1.15
C GLY A 62 12.68 7.03 1.28
N ASP A 63 12.44 7.66 0.14
CA ASP A 63 11.40 8.69 0.00
C ASP A 63 10.00 8.05 0.03
N PHE A 64 8.99 8.88 0.26
CA PHE A 64 7.60 8.45 0.06
C PHE A 64 7.38 8.04 -1.40
N ARG A 65 6.59 7.01 -1.57
CA ARG A 65 6.18 6.59 -2.91
C ARG A 65 5.19 7.58 -3.48
N SER A 66 5.27 7.76 -4.79
CA SER A 66 4.19 8.32 -5.59
C SER A 66 3.70 7.24 -6.55
N SER A 67 2.40 7.18 -6.79
CA SER A 67 1.85 6.41 -7.89
C SER A 67 2.33 7.01 -9.21
N ILE A 68 2.49 6.16 -10.23
CA ILE A 68 2.61 6.59 -11.62
C ILE A 68 1.22 6.73 -12.28
N GLU A 69 0.19 6.30 -11.58
CA GLU A 69 -1.22 6.45 -11.96
C GLU A 69 -1.71 7.87 -11.66
N ASP A 70 -2.91 8.18 -12.07
CA ASP A 70 -3.48 9.52 -12.03
C ASP A 70 -3.67 10.08 -10.61
N THR A 71 -3.82 9.20 -9.59
CA THR A 71 -4.05 9.62 -8.21
C THR A 71 -3.19 8.91 -7.18
N ASN A 72 -2.84 9.63 -6.11
CA ASN A 72 -2.15 9.10 -4.94
C ASN A 72 -3.08 8.92 -3.72
N ILE A 73 -4.37 9.21 -3.84
CA ILE A 73 -5.27 9.21 -2.69
C ILE A 73 -5.29 7.87 -1.96
N HIS A 74 -5.25 6.75 -2.68
CA HIS A 74 -5.21 5.43 -2.07
C HIS A 74 -3.95 5.19 -1.21
N LEU A 75 -2.79 5.75 -1.62
CA LEU A 75 -1.55 5.68 -0.83
C LEU A 75 -1.74 6.37 0.52
N GLU A 76 -2.34 7.55 0.50
CA GLU A 76 -2.58 8.37 1.67
C GLU A 76 -3.63 7.72 2.60
N LEU A 77 -4.74 7.26 2.05
CA LEU A 77 -5.81 6.63 2.81
C LEU A 77 -5.33 5.33 3.49
N MET A 78 -4.69 4.43 2.74
CA MET A 78 -4.15 3.17 3.28
C MET A 78 -3.03 3.39 4.30
N SER A 79 -2.34 4.53 4.26
CA SER A 79 -1.27 4.84 5.21
C SER A 79 -1.73 5.57 6.46
N ASN A 80 -2.88 6.23 6.43
CA ASN A 80 -3.31 7.15 7.49
C ASN A 80 -4.67 6.83 8.12
N LEU A 81 -5.55 6.05 7.46
CA LEU A 81 -6.83 5.69 8.05
C LEU A 81 -6.66 4.74 9.25
N PRO A 82 -7.42 4.92 10.34
CA PRO A 82 -7.37 4.07 11.52
C PRO A 82 -7.58 2.57 11.25
N SER A 83 -8.40 2.22 10.26
CA SER A 83 -8.65 0.84 9.85
C SER A 83 -7.40 0.13 9.31
N TRP A 84 -6.40 0.86 8.82
CA TRP A 84 -5.15 0.33 8.28
C TRP A 84 -3.98 0.32 9.27
N LYS A 85 -4.16 0.76 10.51
CA LYS A 85 -3.10 0.96 11.52
C LYS A 85 -2.19 -0.26 11.76
N ASP A 86 -2.72 -1.47 11.56
CA ASP A 86 -1.99 -2.72 11.79
C ASP A 86 -1.27 -3.23 10.53
N TYR A 87 -1.64 -2.71 9.36
CA TYR A 87 -1.03 -3.04 8.08
C TYR A 87 0.28 -2.29 7.86
N PRO A 88 1.19 -2.84 7.01
CA PRO A 88 2.35 -2.06 6.56
C PRO A 88 1.88 -0.79 5.84
N ARG A 89 2.57 0.31 6.05
CA ARG A 89 2.28 1.57 5.35
C ARG A 89 2.46 1.38 3.85
N TYR A 90 1.49 1.85 3.08
CA TYR A 90 1.52 1.68 1.63
C TYR A 90 2.35 2.77 0.92
N ASP A 91 2.49 3.95 1.53
CA ASP A 91 3.29 5.07 1.04
C ASP A 91 4.82 4.86 1.19
N ARG A 92 5.23 3.88 2.00
CA ARG A 92 6.63 3.51 2.23
C ARG A 92 6.77 1.99 2.26
N CYS A 93 6.77 1.38 1.11
CA CYS A 93 6.83 -0.09 1.05
C CYS A 93 7.50 -0.61 -0.22
N VAL A 94 7.90 -1.87 -0.14
CA VAL A 94 8.17 -2.69 -1.33
C VAL A 94 6.85 -3.34 -1.74
N ILE A 95 6.43 -3.12 -2.98
CA ILE A 95 5.30 -3.80 -3.60
C ILE A 95 5.81 -4.85 -4.56
N GLY A 96 5.13 -5.97 -4.64
CA GLY A 96 5.42 -7.02 -5.58
C GLY A 96 4.20 -7.87 -5.89
N GLY A 97 4.40 -8.92 -6.65
CA GLY A 97 3.36 -9.84 -7.08
C GLY A 97 3.95 -11.13 -7.65
N SER A 98 3.16 -11.84 -8.47
CA SER A 98 3.66 -12.97 -9.25
C SER A 98 4.55 -12.48 -10.41
N PRO A 99 5.41 -13.35 -10.97
CA PRO A 99 6.33 -12.95 -12.07
C PRO A 99 5.61 -12.31 -13.26
N GLY A 100 4.45 -12.81 -13.64
CA GLY A 100 3.68 -12.28 -14.76
C GLY A 100 3.03 -10.92 -14.50
N ALA A 101 2.78 -10.57 -13.23
CA ALA A 101 2.18 -9.29 -12.85
C ALA A 101 3.21 -8.18 -12.68
N VAL A 102 4.47 -8.52 -12.37
CA VAL A 102 5.50 -7.53 -12.03
C VAL A 102 6.35 -7.08 -13.23
N GLY A 103 6.27 -7.75 -14.37
CA GLY A 103 7.03 -7.40 -15.57
C GLY A 103 6.70 -6.02 -16.14
N SER A 104 5.53 -5.45 -15.83
CA SER A 104 5.13 -4.10 -16.21
C SER A 104 5.75 -2.99 -15.35
N TYR A 105 6.37 -3.33 -14.22
CA TYR A 105 6.89 -2.34 -13.26
C TYR A 105 8.38 -2.02 -13.45
N GLY A 106 9.07 -2.64 -14.42
CA GLY A 106 10.48 -2.36 -14.71
C GLY A 106 11.11 -3.44 -15.57
N ASP A 107 12.31 -3.14 -16.10
CA ASP A 107 13.02 -4.00 -17.07
C ASP A 107 13.70 -5.21 -16.41
N THR A 108 13.82 -5.20 -15.10
CA THR A 108 14.49 -6.25 -14.34
C THR A 108 13.55 -6.82 -13.28
N ILE A 109 13.44 -8.15 -13.25
CA ILE A 109 12.67 -8.85 -12.23
C ILE A 109 13.61 -9.32 -11.12
N TYR A 110 13.21 -9.01 -9.89
CA TYR A 110 13.89 -9.46 -8.69
C TYR A 110 12.98 -10.40 -7.91
N GLU A 111 13.56 -11.47 -7.38
CA GLU A 111 12.94 -12.21 -6.28
C GLU A 111 13.07 -11.36 -5.00
N VAL A 112 11.98 -11.22 -4.27
CA VAL A 112 11.88 -10.46 -3.02
C VAL A 112 11.96 -11.43 -1.84
N ILE A 113 12.94 -11.22 -0.98
CA ILE A 113 13.19 -12.04 0.19
C ILE A 113 12.97 -11.16 1.43
N PRO A 114 11.78 -11.17 2.04
CA PRO A 114 11.51 -10.42 3.25
C PRO A 114 12.33 -10.94 4.44
N PHE A 115 12.61 -10.05 5.40
CA PHE A 115 13.15 -10.48 6.68
C PHE A 115 12.11 -11.29 7.45
N ASP A 116 12.59 -12.15 8.34
CA ASP A 116 11.72 -12.98 9.19
C ASP A 116 10.77 -12.10 10.00
N ASP A 117 9.53 -12.54 10.15
CA ASP A 117 8.48 -11.92 10.95
C ASP A 117 8.02 -10.51 10.50
N VAL A 118 8.44 -10.04 9.32
CA VAL A 118 7.88 -8.79 8.80
C VAL A 118 6.41 -8.97 8.41
N LYS A 119 5.64 -7.92 8.61
CA LYS A 119 4.24 -7.88 8.18
C LYS A 119 4.15 -7.69 6.67
N ILE A 120 3.26 -8.45 6.05
CA ILE A 120 2.96 -8.38 4.63
C ILE A 120 1.46 -8.15 4.45
N GLY A 121 1.11 -7.05 3.80
CA GLY A 121 -0.24 -6.82 3.30
C GLY A 121 -0.43 -7.52 1.96
N VAL A 122 -1.60 -8.12 1.75
CA VAL A 122 -1.94 -8.86 0.54
C VAL A 122 -3.28 -8.39 0.00
N CYS A 123 -3.33 -8.01 -1.26
CA CYS A 123 -4.55 -7.63 -1.95
C CYS A 123 -5.49 -8.82 -2.15
N PRO A 124 -6.81 -8.62 -2.07
CA PRO A 124 -7.79 -9.65 -2.40
C PRO A 124 -7.81 -9.98 -3.90
N TYR A 125 -7.40 -9.03 -4.75
CA TYR A 125 -7.32 -9.14 -6.20
C TYR A 125 -5.87 -8.97 -6.70
N PRO A 126 -5.59 -9.19 -8.00
CA PRO A 126 -4.25 -9.08 -8.54
C PRO A 126 -3.57 -7.73 -8.34
N THR A 127 -4.35 -6.65 -8.30
CA THR A 127 -3.84 -5.29 -8.08
C THR A 127 -4.62 -4.55 -7.00
N ILE A 128 -4.03 -3.45 -6.50
CA ILE A 128 -4.71 -2.55 -5.57
C ILE A 128 -5.94 -1.92 -6.23
N TRP A 129 -5.85 -1.57 -7.52
CA TRP A 129 -6.93 -0.96 -8.30
C TRP A 129 -8.14 -1.88 -8.42
N GLU A 130 -7.91 -3.16 -8.74
CA GLU A 130 -8.98 -4.17 -8.78
C GLU A 130 -9.58 -4.40 -7.37
N SER A 131 -8.77 -4.20 -6.31
CA SER A 131 -9.22 -4.38 -4.93
C SER A 131 -10.18 -3.29 -4.44
N PHE A 132 -10.17 -2.13 -5.09
CA PHE A 132 -11.11 -1.02 -4.86
C PHE A 132 -12.03 -0.78 -6.07
N GLY A 133 -12.11 -1.75 -6.97
CA GLY A 133 -13.05 -1.72 -8.08
C GLY A 133 -14.47 -2.01 -7.62
N ASN A 134 -15.44 -1.52 -8.37
CA ASN A 134 -16.82 -1.87 -8.21
C ASN A 134 -17.13 -3.08 -9.13
N ASP A 135 -17.30 -4.25 -8.54
CA ASP A 135 -17.59 -5.50 -9.27
C ASP A 135 -18.85 -5.42 -10.14
N LEU A 136 -19.79 -4.53 -9.80
CA LEU A 136 -21.05 -4.36 -10.51
C LEU A 136 -20.93 -3.56 -11.83
N ILE A 137 -19.88 -2.74 -11.98
CA ILE A 137 -19.73 -1.82 -13.11
C ILE A 137 -18.48 -2.17 -13.94
N GLY A 138 -17.60 -3.06 -13.46
CA GLY A 138 -16.34 -3.35 -14.13
C GLY A 138 -15.34 -2.19 -14.09
N ASP A 139 -15.53 -1.27 -13.16
CA ASP A 139 -14.76 -0.03 -13.07
C ASP A 139 -13.53 -0.24 -12.17
N TRP A 140 -12.36 -0.12 -12.75
CA TRP A 140 -11.08 -0.25 -12.03
C TRP A 140 -10.90 0.95 -11.09
N GLY A 141 -10.82 0.67 -9.77
CA GLY A 141 -10.58 1.71 -8.78
C GLY A 141 -11.78 2.64 -8.53
N GLY A 142 -13.01 2.22 -8.85
CA GLY A 142 -14.20 3.06 -8.72
C GLY A 142 -14.35 3.74 -7.36
N ASP A 143 -14.09 3.02 -6.27
CA ASP A 143 -14.14 3.60 -4.93
C ASP A 143 -12.99 4.58 -4.64
N ILE A 144 -11.81 4.38 -5.25
CA ILE A 144 -10.70 5.32 -5.16
C ILE A 144 -11.10 6.66 -5.79
N TYR A 145 -11.66 6.60 -6.99
CA TYR A 145 -12.10 7.81 -7.71
C TYR A 145 -13.29 8.49 -7.03
N LEU A 146 -14.25 7.72 -6.52
CA LEU A 146 -15.40 8.27 -5.79
C LEU A 146 -14.92 9.10 -4.59
N VAL A 147 -13.99 8.58 -3.80
CA VAL A 147 -13.43 9.30 -2.65
C VAL A 147 -12.56 10.46 -3.10
N GLU A 148 -11.73 10.31 -4.13
CA GLU A 148 -10.88 11.38 -4.65
C GLU A 148 -11.70 12.58 -5.12
N TYR A 149 -12.72 12.35 -5.96
CA TYR A 149 -13.57 13.41 -6.47
C TYR A 149 -14.35 14.10 -5.35
N PHE A 150 -14.88 13.32 -4.42
CA PHE A 150 -15.53 13.89 -3.23
C PHE A 150 -14.57 14.79 -2.44
N LEU A 151 -13.38 14.29 -2.07
CA LEU A 151 -12.40 15.06 -1.30
C LEU A 151 -11.94 16.31 -2.05
N SER A 152 -11.64 16.20 -3.34
CA SER A 152 -11.26 17.33 -4.18
C SER A 152 -12.37 18.39 -4.25
N SER A 153 -13.63 17.96 -4.40
CA SER A 153 -14.79 18.85 -4.49
C SER A 153 -15.04 19.67 -3.23
N ILE A 154 -14.60 19.17 -2.07
CA ILE A 154 -14.68 19.89 -0.79
C ILE A 154 -13.35 20.56 -0.40
N GLY A 155 -12.36 20.60 -1.32
CA GLY A 155 -11.07 21.26 -1.10
C GLY A 155 -10.07 20.44 -0.29
N LEU A 156 -10.24 19.13 -0.21
CA LEU A 156 -9.34 18.18 0.44
C LEU A 156 -8.65 17.31 -0.61
N ASP A 157 -7.60 17.80 -1.22
CA ASP A 157 -6.79 17.02 -2.16
C ASP A 157 -5.68 16.22 -1.48
N SER A 158 -4.99 15.35 -2.22
CA SER A 158 -3.93 14.50 -1.71
C SER A 158 -2.71 15.30 -1.19
N ALA A 159 -2.41 16.45 -1.78
CA ALA A 159 -1.32 17.31 -1.34
C ALA A 159 -1.59 17.84 0.08
N TRP A 160 -2.85 18.08 0.39
CA TRP A 160 -3.26 18.54 1.70
C TRP A 160 -3.08 17.47 2.79
N ILE A 161 -3.36 16.21 2.49
CA ILE A 161 -3.21 15.09 3.45
C ILE A 161 -1.73 14.94 3.87
N GLN A 162 -0.79 15.19 2.94
CA GLN A 162 0.66 15.14 3.21
C GLN A 162 1.18 16.30 4.08
N ILE A 163 0.58 17.47 3.98
CA ILE A 163 1.10 18.71 4.59
C ILE A 163 0.53 18.94 6.00
N GLY A 164 -0.54 18.24 6.40
CA GLY A 164 -1.36 18.72 7.48
C GLY A 164 -1.02 18.26 8.88
N GLY A 165 -1.01 19.10 9.84
CA GLY A 165 -1.18 18.79 11.25
C GLY A 165 -2.61 18.37 11.65
N GLU A 166 -3.57 18.38 10.74
CA GLU A 166 -4.94 17.88 10.91
C GLU A 166 -5.12 16.58 10.13
N THR A 167 -5.68 15.58 10.79
CA THR A 167 -6.04 14.32 10.14
C THR A 167 -7.26 14.52 9.22
N LEU A 168 -7.42 13.67 8.22
CA LEU A 168 -8.62 13.63 7.36
C LEU A 168 -9.91 13.61 8.20
N GLU A 169 -9.90 12.87 9.31
CA GLU A 169 -11.01 12.79 10.24
C GLU A 169 -11.42 14.17 10.78
N ASN A 170 -10.45 14.95 11.30
CA ASN A 170 -10.75 16.28 11.86
C ASN A 170 -11.28 17.23 10.79
N LYS A 171 -10.74 17.17 9.58
CA LYS A 171 -11.20 18.02 8.48
C LYS A 171 -12.61 17.68 8.06
N LEU A 172 -12.91 16.42 7.85
CA LEU A 172 -14.26 16.01 7.50
C LEU A 172 -15.26 16.38 8.60
N LYS A 173 -14.94 16.10 9.87
CA LYS A 173 -15.80 16.48 11.01
C LYS A 173 -16.03 17.99 11.16
N SER A 174 -15.15 18.82 10.61
CA SER A 174 -15.33 20.28 10.62
C SER A 174 -16.34 20.81 9.60
N ILE A 175 -16.72 19.99 8.63
CA ILE A 175 -17.69 20.38 7.59
C ILE A 175 -19.10 20.29 8.18
N GLN A 176 -19.80 21.43 8.22
CA GLN A 176 -21.16 21.52 8.73
C GLN A 176 -22.23 21.34 7.64
N GLU A 177 -21.92 21.81 6.43
CA GLU A 177 -22.82 21.73 5.28
C GLU A 177 -22.04 21.34 4.04
N PHE A 178 -22.60 20.47 3.21
CA PHE A 178 -22.06 20.07 1.93
C PHE A 178 -22.74 20.82 0.80
N ASP A 179 -21.99 21.20 -0.19
CA ASP A 179 -22.50 21.75 -1.45
C ASP A 179 -23.02 20.59 -2.33
N LEU A 180 -24.30 20.25 -2.15
CA LEU A 180 -24.94 19.16 -2.86
C LEU A 180 -25.30 19.51 -4.32
N GLU A 181 -24.99 20.72 -4.81
CA GLU A 181 -25.09 21.05 -6.23
C GLU A 181 -23.91 20.49 -7.02
N LYS A 182 -22.81 20.15 -6.35
CA LYS A 182 -21.68 19.46 -6.96
C LYS A 182 -22.00 17.98 -7.11
N GLU A 183 -21.96 17.49 -8.33
CA GLU A 183 -22.33 16.11 -8.67
C GLU A 183 -21.49 15.08 -7.89
N GLU A 184 -20.19 15.30 -7.75
CA GLU A 184 -19.28 14.39 -7.04
C GLU A 184 -19.61 14.32 -5.54
N VAL A 185 -19.95 15.47 -4.93
CA VAL A 185 -20.37 15.52 -3.52
C VAL A 185 -21.71 14.81 -3.36
N ASP A 186 -22.65 15.09 -4.26
CA ASP A 186 -23.98 14.49 -4.21
C ASP A 186 -23.93 12.97 -4.32
N ASN A 187 -23.19 12.45 -5.29
CA ASN A 187 -23.02 11.01 -5.50
C ASN A 187 -22.42 10.33 -4.27
N PHE A 188 -21.36 10.89 -3.70
CA PHE A 188 -20.74 10.33 -2.51
C PHE A 188 -21.69 10.34 -1.30
N ILE A 189 -22.43 11.45 -1.09
CA ILE A 189 -23.39 11.57 0.02
C ILE A 189 -24.55 10.58 -0.14
N ILE A 190 -25.01 10.30 -1.36
CA ILE A 190 -26.04 9.28 -1.62
C ILE A 190 -25.54 7.90 -1.19
N GLU A 191 -24.32 7.50 -1.59
CA GLU A 191 -23.75 6.21 -1.20
C GLU A 191 -23.56 6.12 0.32
N CYS A 192 -23.04 7.17 0.95
CA CYS A 192 -22.90 7.27 2.39
C CYS A 192 -24.27 7.12 3.11
N ALA A 193 -25.29 7.80 2.62
CA ALA A 193 -26.64 7.74 3.18
C ALA A 193 -27.24 6.32 3.06
N LEU A 194 -27.03 5.64 1.94
CA LEU A 194 -27.47 4.26 1.73
C LEU A 194 -26.78 3.31 2.71
N PHE A 195 -25.45 3.44 2.85
CA PHE A 195 -24.69 2.63 3.79
C PHE A 195 -25.16 2.81 5.23
N LEU A 196 -25.32 4.05 5.68
CA LEU A 196 -25.72 4.38 7.06
C LEU A 196 -27.23 4.27 7.30
N LYS A 197 -28.05 4.04 6.27
CA LYS A 197 -29.52 4.02 6.32
C LYS A 197 -30.10 5.33 6.90
N LYS A 198 -29.50 6.46 6.52
CA LYS A 198 -29.90 7.81 6.86
C LYS A 198 -30.52 8.51 5.65
N LYS A 199 -31.18 9.65 5.90
CA LYS A 199 -31.53 10.54 4.79
C LYS A 199 -30.30 11.34 4.37
N LYS A 200 -30.24 11.72 3.09
CA LYS A 200 -29.13 12.47 2.51
C LYS A 200 -28.86 13.78 3.27
N GLU A 201 -29.93 14.49 3.67
CA GLU A 201 -29.85 15.76 4.37
C GLU A 201 -29.35 15.62 5.84
N GLU A 202 -29.28 14.39 6.36
CA GLU A 202 -28.83 14.09 7.71
C GLU A 202 -27.35 13.66 7.77
N ILE A 203 -26.68 13.57 6.60
CA ILE A 203 -25.28 13.13 6.52
C ILE A 203 -24.35 14.24 7.00
N THR A 204 -23.49 13.90 7.92
CA THR A 204 -22.47 14.79 8.50
C THR A 204 -21.07 14.45 7.99
N GLY A 205 -20.10 15.34 8.21
CA GLY A 205 -18.70 15.04 7.90
C GLY A 205 -18.14 13.86 8.69
N GLU A 206 -18.63 13.61 9.91
CA GLU A 206 -18.28 12.40 10.67
C GLU A 206 -18.84 11.14 10.01
N ASP A 207 -20.05 11.18 9.47
CA ASP A 207 -20.63 10.09 8.70
C ASP A 207 -19.80 9.78 7.46
N CYS A 208 -19.35 10.80 6.75
CA CYS A 208 -18.48 10.65 5.58
C CYS A 208 -17.13 10.01 5.95
N PHE A 209 -16.51 10.44 7.06
CA PHE A 209 -15.28 9.83 7.55
C PHE A 209 -15.47 8.35 7.88
N ASN A 210 -16.54 8.03 8.61
CA ASN A 210 -16.85 6.65 8.99
C ASN A 210 -17.14 5.79 7.77
N PHE A 211 -17.85 6.29 6.77
CA PHE A 211 -18.10 5.58 5.52
C PHE A 211 -16.80 5.27 4.76
N ILE A 212 -15.87 6.23 4.66
CA ILE A 212 -14.56 6.00 4.05
C ILE A 212 -13.77 4.95 4.86
N ASN A 213 -13.68 5.11 6.18
CA ASN A 213 -12.82 4.28 7.03
C ASN A 213 -13.37 2.88 7.29
N GLU A 214 -14.69 2.73 7.40
CA GLU A 214 -15.33 1.49 7.87
C GLU A 214 -15.95 0.66 6.74
N ASP A 215 -16.13 1.24 5.55
CA ASP A 215 -16.65 0.55 4.37
C ASP A 215 -15.72 0.66 3.17
N LEU A 216 -15.66 1.83 2.52
CA LEU A 216 -14.97 1.98 1.23
C LEU A 216 -13.49 1.59 1.30
N PHE A 217 -12.80 1.96 2.38
CA PHE A 217 -11.37 1.68 2.61
C PHE A 217 -11.11 0.78 3.81
N ASN A 218 -12.10 0.04 4.29
CA ASN A 218 -11.85 -0.93 5.36
C ASN A 218 -11.14 -2.19 4.82
N PRO A 219 -9.91 -2.49 5.27
CA PRO A 219 -9.16 -3.62 4.71
C PRO A 219 -9.85 -4.97 4.92
N VAL A 220 -10.53 -5.16 6.05
CA VAL A 220 -11.21 -6.43 6.36
C VAL A 220 -12.44 -6.61 5.48
N MET A 221 -13.24 -5.55 5.33
CA MET A 221 -14.44 -5.58 4.48
C MET A 221 -14.07 -5.80 3.01
N ARG A 222 -12.95 -5.26 2.57
CA ARG A 222 -12.41 -5.42 1.22
C ARG A 222 -11.65 -6.73 1.00
N GLY A 223 -11.49 -7.55 2.04
CA GLY A 223 -10.84 -8.86 1.93
C GLY A 223 -9.31 -8.83 1.87
N PHE A 224 -8.69 -7.69 2.22
CA PHE A 224 -7.24 -7.62 2.38
C PHE A 224 -6.79 -8.53 3.52
N LYS A 225 -5.61 -9.10 3.36
CA LYS A 225 -5.01 -9.97 4.39
C LYS A 225 -3.75 -9.33 4.96
N LEU A 226 -3.57 -9.49 6.27
CA LEU A 226 -2.33 -9.18 6.95
C LEU A 226 -1.67 -10.48 7.37
N LEU A 227 -0.47 -10.74 6.88
CA LEU A 227 0.28 -11.96 7.14
C LEU A 227 1.64 -11.61 7.75
N ASN A 228 2.19 -12.53 8.54
CA ASN A 228 3.61 -12.49 8.94
C ASN A 228 4.43 -13.34 7.96
N TYR A 229 5.65 -12.87 7.64
CA TYR A 229 6.56 -13.67 6.82
C TYR A 229 7.26 -14.69 7.70
N ASP A 230 6.61 -15.84 7.90
CA ASP A 230 7.09 -16.96 8.69
C ASP A 230 7.23 -18.24 7.83
N GLU A 231 7.55 -19.35 8.45
CA GLU A 231 7.73 -20.65 7.77
C GLU A 231 6.44 -21.22 7.13
N ASN A 232 5.27 -20.69 7.51
CA ASN A 232 3.97 -21.07 6.95
C ASN A 232 3.47 -20.08 5.91
N PHE A 233 4.25 -19.01 5.64
CA PHE A 233 3.84 -17.95 4.72
C PHE A 233 3.41 -18.52 3.37
N LYS A 234 2.20 -18.16 2.97
CA LYS A 234 1.62 -18.54 1.69
C LYS A 234 0.62 -17.48 1.24
N ILE A 235 0.77 -17.03 0.00
CA ILE A 235 -0.24 -16.22 -0.70
C ILE A 235 -0.73 -16.94 -1.94
N GLU A 236 -1.93 -16.60 -2.37
CA GLU A 236 -2.49 -17.09 -3.63
C GLU A 236 -1.71 -16.51 -4.82
N ASN A 237 -1.60 -17.29 -5.91
CA ASN A 237 -0.96 -16.81 -7.14
C ASN A 237 -1.65 -15.54 -7.67
N ARG A 238 -0.85 -14.67 -8.30
CA ARG A 238 -1.31 -13.42 -8.92
C ARG A 238 -1.85 -12.36 -7.95
N ARG A 239 -1.56 -12.45 -6.65
CA ARG A 239 -1.93 -11.40 -5.70
C ARG A 239 -0.81 -10.37 -5.58
N GLN A 240 -1.16 -9.10 -5.56
CA GLN A 240 -0.24 -8.05 -5.16
C GLN A 240 -0.02 -8.11 -3.65
N PHE A 241 1.22 -7.90 -3.24
CA PHE A 241 1.60 -7.79 -1.83
C PHE A 241 2.42 -6.52 -1.60
N TRP A 242 2.50 -6.09 -0.34
CA TRP A 242 3.41 -5.03 0.06
C TRP A 242 3.93 -5.24 1.48
N THR A 243 5.12 -4.68 1.76
CA THR A 243 5.73 -4.66 3.09
C THR A 243 6.53 -3.38 3.31
N GLU A 244 6.48 -2.81 4.50
CA GLU A 244 7.36 -1.72 4.94
C GLU A 244 8.60 -2.21 5.67
N GLY A 245 8.72 -3.52 5.86
CA GLY A 245 9.89 -4.15 6.45
C GLY A 245 11.05 -4.26 5.46
N PRO A 246 12.28 -4.45 5.98
CA PRO A 246 13.44 -4.65 5.14
C PRO A 246 13.34 -5.95 4.32
N VAL A 247 13.87 -5.91 3.10
CA VAL A 247 13.93 -7.06 2.19
C VAL A 247 15.30 -7.15 1.53
N LEU A 248 15.65 -8.34 1.08
CA LEU A 248 16.71 -8.57 0.12
C LEU A 248 16.06 -8.79 -1.27
N LEU A 249 16.74 -8.32 -2.30
CA LEU A 249 16.38 -8.59 -3.68
C LEU A 249 17.53 -9.34 -4.35
N ILE A 250 17.19 -10.39 -5.06
CA ILE A 250 18.13 -11.11 -5.93
C ILE A 250 17.60 -11.04 -7.35
N LYS A 251 18.47 -10.64 -8.28
CA LYS A 251 18.12 -10.54 -9.70
C LYS A 251 17.69 -11.91 -10.22
N GLY A 252 16.44 -12.01 -10.64
CA GLY A 252 15.86 -13.24 -11.16
C GLY A 252 16.51 -13.61 -12.50
N LYS A 253 16.98 -14.84 -12.61
CA LYS A 253 17.20 -15.44 -13.93
C LYS A 253 15.83 -15.95 -14.37
N LEU A 254 15.14 -15.18 -15.23
CA LEU A 254 13.99 -15.73 -15.95
C LEU A 254 14.48 -16.94 -16.73
N SER A 255 14.14 -18.14 -16.26
CA SER A 255 14.39 -19.40 -16.97
C SER A 255 13.32 -19.61 -18.04
#